data_b45618a7ef0e0087ce6c008f4cf1d05a
#
_entry.id   b45618a7ef0e0087ce6c008f4cf1d05a
#
_cell.length_a   1.000
_cell.length_b   1.000
_cell.length_c   1.000
_cell.angle_alpha   90.00
_cell.angle_beta   90.00
_cell.angle_gamma   90.00
#
_symmetry.space_group_name_H-M   'P 1'
#
loop_
_entity.id
_entity.type
_entity.pdbx_description
1 polymer ?
#
loop_
_entity_poly.entity_id
_entity_poly.type
_entity_poly.pdbx_seq_one_letter_code
_entity_poly.pdbx_strand_id
1 'polypeptide(L)'
;MVLLTILGQIVINFNEVEHLEIRYFKQENQGKMQAINNLMQYITGDLIMECDSDDYFIMGAFKNISEHSMELLKNDKLYALVFLRSSEYANVKGKSFKNTKYETTMFDMYFKQGMDGEKVLVYKTAIRKLYKYELKSGERFITEASLFYKIEEKYKVKCYNLEVVSGDYLEEGYTRNFIKLFIDNPQGYLQYFQDILARDTKGVKFDKRLYIIKHYILFSSLSNKKICVKCVRSLFDRLLVLILILPGRWKSRRFILKNRKSKKDEEE
;
A
#
# COMPACT_ATOMS: atom_id res chain seq x y z
N MET A 1 -23.47 12.44 -4.90
CA MET A 1 -24.59 11.62 -5.33
C MET A 1 -24.72 11.55 -6.86
N VAL A 2 -24.55 12.63 -7.62
CA VAL A 2 -24.64 12.64 -9.09
C VAL A 2 -23.53 11.83 -9.77
N LEU A 3 -22.28 11.91 -9.29
CA LEU A 3 -21.13 11.18 -9.87
C LEU A 3 -21.30 9.64 -9.79
N LEU A 4 -21.84 9.14 -8.68
CA LEU A 4 -22.06 7.70 -8.48
C LEU A 4 -23.16 7.13 -9.41
N THR A 5 -24.11 7.97 -9.84
CA THR A 5 -25.16 7.58 -10.79
C THR A 5 -24.61 7.55 -12.23
N ILE A 6 -23.71 8.47 -12.57
CA ILE A 6 -23.03 8.50 -13.89
C ILE A 6 -22.11 7.29 -14.04
N LEU A 7 -21.28 6.96 -13.05
CA LEU A 7 -20.42 5.78 -13.07
C LEU A 7 -21.21 4.48 -13.21
N GLY A 8 -22.34 4.34 -12.49
CA GLY A 8 -23.22 3.18 -12.63
C GLY A 8 -23.79 3.05 -14.06
N GLN A 9 -24.16 4.15 -14.66
CA GLN A 9 -24.69 4.19 -16.04
C GLN A 9 -23.61 3.86 -17.09
N ILE A 10 -22.39 4.40 -16.91
CA ILE A 10 -21.23 4.08 -17.75
C ILE A 10 -20.93 2.58 -17.69
N VAL A 11 -20.89 1.99 -16.49
CA VAL A 11 -20.62 0.55 -16.31
C VAL A 11 -21.70 -0.31 -16.98
N ILE A 12 -22.98 0.07 -16.90
CA ILE A 12 -24.09 -0.62 -17.58
C ILE A 12 -23.90 -0.57 -19.10
N ASN A 13 -23.52 0.57 -19.65
CA ASN A 13 -23.28 0.74 -21.08
C ASN A 13 -22.04 -0.03 -21.59
N PHE A 14 -21.04 -0.26 -20.73
CA PHE A 14 -19.84 -1.06 -21.06
C PHE A 14 -20.09 -2.58 -21.02
N ASN A 15 -21.18 -3.06 -20.44
CA ASN A 15 -21.53 -4.50 -20.47
C ASN A 15 -21.83 -5.04 -21.87
N GLU A 16 -21.91 -4.17 -22.89
CA GLU A 16 -22.09 -4.56 -24.29
C GLU A 16 -20.76 -4.87 -25.01
N VAL A 17 -19.60 -4.69 -24.33
CA VAL A 17 -18.30 -5.05 -24.91
C VAL A 17 -18.14 -6.56 -24.88
N GLU A 18 -18.16 -7.18 -26.05
CA GLU A 18 -17.93 -8.62 -26.23
C GLU A 18 -16.63 -9.05 -25.52
N HIS A 19 -16.70 -10.12 -24.74
CA HIS A 19 -15.58 -10.76 -24.00
C HIS A 19 -15.20 -10.15 -22.65
N LEU A 20 -15.92 -9.14 -22.13
CA LEU A 20 -15.64 -8.57 -20.80
C LEU A 20 -16.85 -8.74 -19.88
N GLU A 21 -16.73 -9.53 -18.83
CA GLU A 21 -17.76 -9.61 -17.78
C GLU A 21 -17.51 -8.50 -16.76
N ILE A 22 -18.39 -7.50 -16.70
CA ILE A 22 -18.34 -6.41 -15.73
C ILE A 22 -19.37 -6.66 -14.63
N ARG A 23 -18.91 -6.73 -13.39
CA ARG A 23 -19.74 -6.82 -12.18
C ARG A 23 -19.59 -5.55 -11.35
N TYR A 24 -20.67 -4.81 -11.18
CA TYR A 24 -20.68 -3.57 -10.41
C TYR A 24 -21.24 -3.78 -9.01
N PHE A 25 -20.47 -3.34 -8.00
CA PHE A 25 -20.85 -3.42 -6.58
C PHE A 25 -20.81 -2.03 -5.95
N LYS A 26 -21.95 -1.56 -5.46
CA LYS A 26 -22.09 -0.29 -4.74
C LYS A 26 -22.15 -0.53 -3.24
N GLN A 27 -21.41 0.25 -2.49
CA GLN A 27 -21.44 0.26 -1.02
C GLN A 27 -21.36 1.69 -0.47
N GLU A 28 -21.65 1.85 0.82
CA GLU A 28 -21.33 3.09 1.53
C GLU A 28 -19.82 3.32 1.56
N ASN A 29 -19.40 4.59 1.56
CA ASN A 29 -17.99 4.94 1.60
C ASN A 29 -17.34 4.57 2.93
N GLN A 30 -16.64 3.46 2.96
CA GLN A 30 -15.85 2.93 4.08
C GLN A 30 -14.34 2.95 3.78
N GLY A 31 -13.92 3.61 2.71
CA GLY A 31 -12.55 3.66 2.20
C GLY A 31 -12.19 2.53 1.23
N LYS A 32 -11.13 2.76 0.45
CA LYS A 32 -10.61 1.84 -0.58
C LYS A 32 -10.37 0.43 -0.04
N MET A 33 -9.69 0.31 1.09
CA MET A 33 -9.27 -0.99 1.64
C MET A 33 -10.46 -1.85 2.08
N GLN A 34 -11.53 -1.24 2.61
CA GLN A 34 -12.76 -1.96 2.94
C GLN A 34 -13.51 -2.40 1.67
N ALA A 35 -13.53 -1.55 0.64
CA ALA A 35 -14.11 -1.92 -0.64
C ALA A 35 -13.41 -3.13 -1.26
N ILE A 36 -12.08 -3.14 -1.27
CA ILE A 36 -11.28 -4.27 -1.73
C ILE A 36 -11.59 -5.53 -0.91
N ASN A 37 -11.62 -5.44 0.43
CA ASN A 37 -11.96 -6.58 1.28
C ASN A 37 -13.33 -7.16 0.94
N ASN A 38 -14.32 -6.32 0.67
CA ASN A 38 -15.68 -6.74 0.33
C ASN A 38 -15.75 -7.39 -1.05
N LEU A 39 -14.94 -6.93 -2.01
CA LEU A 39 -14.89 -7.49 -3.36
C LEU A 39 -14.24 -8.88 -3.41
N MET A 40 -13.35 -9.23 -2.47
CA MET A 40 -12.61 -10.49 -2.50
C MET A 40 -13.51 -11.73 -2.56
N GLN A 41 -14.73 -11.70 -1.99
CA GLN A 41 -15.66 -12.83 -2.02
C GLN A 41 -16.22 -13.12 -3.42
N TYR A 42 -16.28 -12.11 -4.28
CA TYR A 42 -16.86 -12.23 -5.63
C TYR A 42 -15.84 -12.59 -6.71
N ILE A 43 -14.56 -12.61 -6.40
CA ILE A 43 -13.50 -12.91 -7.36
C ILE A 43 -13.44 -14.42 -7.58
N THR A 44 -13.46 -14.84 -8.85
CA THR A 44 -13.42 -16.25 -9.27
C THR A 44 -12.19 -16.59 -10.12
N GLY A 45 -11.53 -15.58 -10.71
CA GLY A 45 -10.34 -15.79 -11.54
C GLY A 45 -9.12 -16.26 -10.74
N ASP A 46 -8.16 -16.90 -11.41
CA ASP A 46 -6.92 -17.40 -10.79
C ASP A 46 -5.97 -16.29 -10.36
N LEU A 47 -6.06 -15.13 -11.01
CA LEU A 47 -5.23 -13.95 -10.76
C LEU A 47 -6.10 -12.75 -10.42
N ILE A 48 -5.57 -11.88 -9.55
CA ILE A 48 -6.18 -10.60 -9.18
C ILE A 48 -5.19 -9.48 -9.48
N MET A 49 -5.70 -8.40 -10.06
CA MET A 49 -5.00 -7.13 -10.14
C MET A 49 -5.92 -6.01 -9.65
N GLU A 50 -5.37 -5.09 -8.87
CA GLU A 50 -6.04 -3.89 -8.42
C GLU A 50 -5.65 -2.75 -9.36
N CYS A 51 -6.62 -2.00 -9.88
CA CYS A 51 -6.43 -0.83 -10.73
C CYS A 51 -7.25 0.32 -10.15
N ASP A 52 -6.63 1.44 -9.88
CA ASP A 52 -7.32 2.62 -9.36
C ASP A 52 -8.13 3.29 -10.47
N SER A 53 -9.13 4.08 -10.10
CA SER A 53 -10.06 4.70 -11.06
C SER A 53 -9.42 5.78 -11.94
N ASP A 54 -8.23 6.24 -11.59
CA ASP A 54 -7.39 7.20 -12.29
C ASP A 54 -6.23 6.53 -13.06
N ASP A 55 -6.18 5.20 -13.02
CA ASP A 55 -5.21 4.39 -13.74
C ASP A 55 -5.84 3.67 -14.95
N TYR A 56 -5.01 3.32 -15.92
CA TYR A 56 -5.39 2.52 -17.09
C TYR A 56 -4.29 1.54 -17.51
N PHE A 57 -4.67 0.44 -18.13
CA PHE A 57 -3.74 -0.53 -18.69
C PHE A 57 -3.16 -0.01 -20.00
N ILE A 58 -1.84 -0.05 -20.14
CA ILE A 58 -1.19 0.31 -21.39
C ILE A 58 -1.35 -0.80 -22.44
N MET A 59 -1.14 -0.47 -23.71
CA MET A 59 -1.19 -1.44 -24.80
C MET A 59 -0.21 -2.60 -24.55
N GLY A 60 -0.69 -3.82 -24.68
CA GLY A 60 0.12 -5.03 -24.45
C GLY A 60 0.24 -5.46 -22.99
N ALA A 61 -0.32 -4.73 -22.02
CA ALA A 61 -0.25 -5.05 -20.60
C ALA A 61 -0.70 -6.49 -20.29
N PHE A 62 -1.88 -6.88 -20.77
CA PHE A 62 -2.41 -8.22 -20.54
C PHE A 62 -1.61 -9.32 -21.21
N LYS A 63 -0.99 -9.06 -22.37
CA LYS A 63 -0.05 -9.97 -22.99
C LYS A 63 1.17 -10.20 -22.11
N ASN A 64 1.79 -9.12 -21.62
CA ASN A 64 2.92 -9.19 -20.71
C ASN A 64 2.60 -9.95 -19.42
N ILE A 65 1.41 -9.74 -18.86
CA ILE A 65 0.94 -10.45 -17.66
C ILE A 65 0.73 -11.93 -17.96
N SER A 66 0.05 -12.28 -19.07
CA SER A 66 -0.29 -13.65 -19.43
C SER A 66 0.94 -14.51 -19.70
N GLU A 67 1.96 -13.95 -20.36
CA GLU A 67 3.22 -14.65 -20.63
C GLU A 67 3.95 -15.14 -19.37
N HIS A 68 3.71 -14.47 -18.22
CA HIS A 68 4.34 -14.80 -16.93
C HIS A 68 3.38 -15.43 -15.92
N SER A 69 2.09 -15.48 -16.23
CA SER A 69 1.04 -15.97 -15.31
C SER A 69 1.23 -17.42 -14.89
N MET A 70 1.60 -18.28 -15.82
CA MET A 70 1.81 -19.72 -15.55
C MET A 70 2.98 -19.97 -14.60
N GLU A 71 4.00 -19.11 -14.62
CA GLU A 71 5.10 -19.19 -13.65
C GLU A 71 4.61 -18.88 -12.22
N LEU A 72 3.78 -17.83 -12.07
CA LEU A 72 3.16 -17.51 -10.79
C LEU A 72 2.29 -18.65 -10.28
N LEU A 73 1.41 -19.18 -11.13
CA LEU A 73 0.45 -20.21 -10.74
C LEU A 73 1.13 -21.52 -10.31
N LYS A 74 2.23 -21.91 -10.96
CA LYS A 74 2.98 -23.15 -10.66
C LYS A 74 3.98 -23.03 -9.51
N ASN A 75 4.35 -21.80 -9.08
CA ASN A 75 5.34 -21.61 -8.02
C ASN A 75 4.66 -21.33 -6.67
N ASP A 76 4.67 -22.30 -5.78
CA ASP A 76 4.02 -22.17 -4.45
C ASP A 76 4.72 -21.21 -3.49
N LYS A 77 5.91 -20.73 -3.82
CA LYS A 77 6.64 -19.73 -3.04
C LYS A 77 6.27 -18.28 -3.42
N LEU A 78 5.59 -18.12 -4.56
CA LEU A 78 5.20 -16.78 -5.05
C LEU A 78 3.74 -16.48 -4.75
N TYR A 79 3.49 -15.25 -4.27
CA TYR A 79 2.13 -14.75 -4.11
C TYR A 79 1.73 -13.74 -5.19
N ALA A 80 2.71 -13.07 -5.82
CA ALA A 80 2.45 -12.10 -6.86
C ALA A 80 3.62 -11.95 -7.85
N LEU A 81 3.30 -11.47 -9.05
CA LEU A 81 4.23 -10.83 -9.98
C LEU A 81 4.20 -9.32 -9.74
N VAL A 82 5.34 -8.66 -9.86
CA VAL A 82 5.47 -7.22 -9.72
C VAL A 82 5.96 -6.62 -11.03
N PHE A 83 5.19 -5.67 -11.53
CA PHE A 83 5.45 -4.92 -12.74
C PHE A 83 5.69 -3.45 -12.44
N LEU A 84 6.12 -2.69 -13.44
CA LEU A 84 6.32 -1.26 -13.33
C LEU A 84 5.04 -0.52 -13.73
N ARG A 85 4.82 0.63 -13.07
CA ARG A 85 3.89 1.64 -13.56
C ARG A 85 4.63 2.51 -14.59
N SER A 86 3.99 2.80 -15.72
CA SER A 86 4.55 3.69 -16.74
C SER A 86 4.67 5.11 -16.21
N SER A 87 5.71 5.80 -16.68
CA SER A 87 6.06 7.15 -16.23
C SER A 87 5.87 8.23 -17.29
N GLU A 88 5.04 7.99 -18.32
CA GLU A 88 4.91 8.93 -19.45
C GLU A 88 4.55 10.36 -19.02
N TYR A 89 3.90 10.55 -17.88
CA TYR A 89 3.50 11.87 -17.37
C TYR A 89 4.09 12.25 -16.00
N ALA A 90 4.76 11.34 -15.32
CA ALA A 90 5.36 11.64 -14.04
C ALA A 90 6.88 11.81 -14.19
N ASN A 91 7.41 12.94 -13.74
CA ASN A 91 8.87 13.15 -13.57
C ASN A 91 9.52 12.18 -12.56
N VAL A 92 8.78 11.21 -12.07
CA VAL A 92 9.20 10.13 -11.19
C VAL A 92 9.33 8.86 -12.02
N LYS A 93 10.41 8.72 -12.75
CA LYS A 93 10.81 7.43 -13.32
C LYS A 93 10.97 6.44 -12.16
N GLY A 94 10.00 5.57 -11.99
CA GLY A 94 10.15 4.43 -11.11
C GLY A 94 11.43 3.70 -11.50
N LYS A 95 12.34 3.47 -10.53
CA LYS A 95 13.59 2.77 -10.84
C LYS A 95 13.25 1.38 -11.36
N SER A 96 13.83 1.03 -12.51
CA SER A 96 13.81 -0.35 -12.98
C SER A 96 14.50 -1.27 -11.96
N PHE A 97 14.05 -2.49 -11.86
CA PHE A 97 14.71 -3.50 -11.04
C PHE A 97 16.13 -3.74 -11.57
N LYS A 98 17.11 -3.87 -10.68
CA LYS A 98 18.52 -4.10 -11.05
C LYS A 98 18.70 -5.34 -11.91
N ASN A 99 17.93 -6.39 -11.61
CA ASN A 99 17.90 -7.62 -12.38
C ASN A 99 16.48 -7.85 -12.90
N THR A 100 16.35 -8.24 -14.15
CA THR A 100 15.09 -8.73 -14.67
C THR A 100 14.84 -10.13 -14.12
N LYS A 101 13.60 -10.43 -13.71
CA LYS A 101 13.16 -11.76 -13.27
C LYS A 101 13.83 -12.24 -11.96
N TYR A 102 13.82 -11.43 -10.91
CA TYR A 102 14.32 -11.86 -9.60
C TYR A 102 13.20 -11.98 -8.55
N GLU A 103 13.40 -12.89 -7.60
CA GLU A 103 12.49 -13.09 -6.48
C GLU A 103 12.96 -12.27 -5.26
N THR A 104 12.02 -11.57 -4.64
CA THR A 104 12.27 -10.74 -3.46
C THR A 104 11.01 -10.62 -2.61
N THR A 105 11.03 -9.71 -1.64
CA THR A 105 9.84 -9.22 -0.93
C THR A 105 9.68 -7.72 -1.22
N MET A 106 8.46 -7.19 -1.13
CA MET A 106 8.21 -5.74 -1.23
C MET A 106 8.98 -4.99 -0.14
N PHE A 107 9.08 -5.59 1.07
CA PHE A 107 9.89 -5.02 2.14
C PHE A 107 11.37 -4.88 1.75
N ASP A 108 12.00 -5.94 1.27
CA ASP A 108 13.42 -5.91 0.90
C ASP A 108 13.65 -4.96 -0.27
N MET A 109 12.74 -4.94 -1.23
CA MET A 109 12.79 -4.06 -2.40
C MET A 109 12.82 -2.59 -2.00
N TYR A 110 11.91 -2.14 -1.14
CA TYR A 110 11.82 -0.73 -0.76
C TYR A 110 12.83 -0.32 0.31
N PHE A 111 13.05 -1.17 1.32
CA PHE A 111 13.86 -0.77 2.47
C PHE A 111 15.34 -1.15 2.35
N LYS A 112 15.66 -2.31 1.76
CA LYS A 112 17.06 -2.76 1.65
C LYS A 112 17.69 -2.41 0.30
N GLN A 113 16.92 -2.54 -0.79
CA GLN A 113 17.43 -2.27 -2.14
C GLN A 113 17.24 -0.80 -2.57
N GLY A 114 16.40 -0.05 -1.85
CA GLY A 114 16.18 1.38 -2.08
C GLY A 114 15.44 1.68 -3.39
N MET A 115 14.53 0.78 -3.78
CA MET A 115 13.63 1.03 -4.89
C MET A 115 12.62 2.11 -4.50
N ASP A 116 12.22 2.90 -5.49
CA ASP A 116 11.23 3.96 -5.37
C ASP A 116 10.09 3.73 -6.38
N GLY A 117 9.03 4.51 -6.24
CA GLY A 117 7.89 4.55 -7.16
C GLY A 117 6.92 3.39 -6.96
N GLU A 118 5.73 3.60 -7.48
CA GLU A 118 4.64 2.63 -7.41
C GLU A 118 4.93 1.41 -8.26
N LYS A 119 4.40 0.28 -7.82
CA LYS A 119 4.53 -1.01 -8.49
C LYS A 119 3.14 -1.60 -8.65
N VAL A 120 2.96 -2.32 -9.74
CA VAL A 120 1.71 -3.02 -10.04
C VAL A 120 1.87 -4.49 -9.66
N LEU A 121 0.97 -5.00 -8.84
CA LEU A 121 0.97 -6.37 -8.38
C LEU A 121 -0.14 -7.18 -9.05
N VAL A 122 0.25 -8.33 -9.59
CA VAL A 122 -0.69 -9.35 -10.06
C VAL A 122 -0.60 -10.53 -9.09
N TYR A 123 -1.64 -10.70 -8.28
CA TYR A 123 -1.65 -11.68 -7.19
C TYR A 123 -2.18 -13.05 -7.65
N LYS A 124 -1.68 -14.09 -7.03
CA LYS A 124 -2.35 -15.40 -7.02
C LYS A 124 -3.59 -15.31 -6.13
N THR A 125 -4.78 -15.47 -6.72
CA THR A 125 -6.07 -15.32 -6.03
C THR A 125 -6.17 -16.18 -4.78
N ALA A 126 -5.76 -17.45 -4.88
CA ALA A 126 -5.80 -18.39 -3.77
C ALA A 126 -5.04 -17.90 -2.53
N ILE A 127 -3.90 -17.19 -2.73
CA ILE A 127 -3.13 -16.63 -1.63
C ILE A 127 -3.71 -15.28 -1.20
N ARG A 128 -4.04 -14.38 -2.14
CA ARG A 128 -4.54 -13.03 -1.83
C ARG A 128 -5.80 -13.05 -0.98
N LYS A 129 -6.71 -14.01 -1.20
CA LYS A 129 -7.95 -14.18 -0.44
C LYS A 129 -7.76 -14.59 1.02
N LEU A 130 -6.62 -15.18 1.38
CA LEU A 130 -6.32 -15.57 2.77
C LEU A 130 -6.01 -14.36 3.66
N TYR A 131 -5.73 -13.20 3.08
CA TYR A 131 -5.30 -12.00 3.79
C TYR A 131 -6.25 -10.84 3.51
N LYS A 132 -6.59 -10.10 4.57
CA LYS A 132 -7.46 -8.92 4.51
C LYS A 132 -6.74 -7.70 5.06
N TYR A 133 -7.13 -6.52 4.59
CA TYR A 133 -6.75 -5.28 5.24
C TYR A 133 -7.44 -5.18 6.59
N GLU A 134 -6.67 -5.05 7.67
CA GLU A 134 -7.19 -4.95 9.04
C GLU A 134 -7.38 -3.48 9.43
N LEU A 135 -8.46 -2.90 8.99
CA LEU A 135 -8.83 -1.53 9.35
C LEU A 135 -9.08 -1.41 10.85
N LYS A 136 -8.66 -0.31 11.44
CA LYS A 136 -8.90 -0.01 12.85
C LYS A 136 -10.27 0.66 13.02
N SER A 137 -10.89 0.44 14.18
CA SER A 137 -12.19 1.03 14.46
C SER A 137 -12.15 2.56 14.33
N GLY A 138 -13.07 3.13 13.57
CA GLY A 138 -13.14 4.56 13.28
C GLY A 138 -12.18 5.07 12.19
N GLU A 139 -11.33 4.22 11.63
CA GLU A 139 -10.40 4.56 10.56
C GLU A 139 -10.81 3.92 9.23
N ARG A 140 -10.53 4.62 8.13
CA ARG A 140 -10.90 4.20 6.77
C ARG A 140 -9.71 3.84 5.90
N PHE A 141 -8.50 3.95 6.44
CA PHE A 141 -7.27 3.73 5.69
C PHE A 141 -6.24 2.93 6.50
N ILE A 142 -5.56 2.04 5.80
CA ILE A 142 -4.30 1.40 6.18
C ILE A 142 -3.45 1.28 4.91
N THR A 143 -2.12 1.34 5.02
CA THR A 143 -1.26 1.22 3.84
C THR A 143 -1.36 -0.17 3.21
N GLU A 144 -1.31 -0.25 1.88
CA GLU A 144 -1.28 -1.52 1.14
C GLU A 144 -0.13 -2.43 1.60
N ALA A 145 1.00 -1.82 1.94
CA ALA A 145 2.17 -2.52 2.41
C ALA A 145 1.94 -3.35 3.69
N SER A 146 0.96 -2.97 4.53
CA SER A 146 0.57 -3.79 5.70
C SER A 146 0.08 -5.18 5.30
N LEU A 147 -0.60 -5.29 4.15
CA LEU A 147 -1.02 -6.57 3.61
C LEU A 147 0.17 -7.34 3.06
N PHE A 148 1.03 -6.69 2.27
CA PHE A 148 2.21 -7.32 1.70
C PHE A 148 3.08 -7.94 2.79
N TYR A 149 3.33 -7.21 3.87
CA TYR A 149 4.18 -7.70 4.94
C TYR A 149 3.63 -8.95 5.64
N LYS A 150 2.32 -9.10 5.75
CA LYS A 150 1.72 -10.33 6.28
C LYS A 150 1.88 -11.52 5.34
N ILE A 151 1.66 -11.30 4.04
CA ILE A 151 1.82 -12.34 3.02
C ILE A 151 3.28 -12.77 2.95
N GLU A 152 4.21 -11.84 3.04
CA GLU A 152 5.66 -12.04 2.92
C GLU A 152 6.32 -12.74 4.10
N GLU A 153 5.58 -13.06 5.15
CA GLU A 153 6.05 -14.00 6.16
C GLU A 153 6.28 -15.41 5.59
N LYS A 154 5.55 -15.77 4.51
CA LYS A 154 5.58 -17.09 3.90
C LYS A 154 5.96 -17.07 2.43
N TYR A 155 5.66 -15.99 1.71
CA TYR A 155 5.73 -15.93 0.26
C TYR A 155 6.63 -14.80 -0.22
N LYS A 156 6.97 -14.84 -1.50
CA LYS A 156 7.76 -13.82 -2.20
C LYS A 156 7.00 -13.27 -3.40
N VAL A 157 7.56 -12.24 -4.00
CA VAL A 157 7.16 -11.72 -5.31
C VAL A 157 8.24 -12.00 -6.33
N LYS A 158 7.86 -12.02 -7.60
CA LYS A 158 8.78 -12.03 -8.73
C LYS A 158 8.61 -10.76 -9.54
N CYS A 159 9.72 -10.07 -9.82
CA CYS A 159 9.73 -8.74 -10.41
C CYS A 159 10.10 -8.79 -11.89
N TYR A 160 9.42 -7.97 -12.71
CA TYR A 160 9.65 -7.82 -14.15
C TYR A 160 9.75 -6.35 -14.54
N ASN A 161 10.79 -6.00 -15.32
CA ASN A 161 10.96 -4.66 -15.88
C ASN A 161 10.06 -4.44 -17.12
N LEU A 162 8.77 -4.65 -16.92
CA LEU A 162 7.72 -4.45 -17.90
C LEU A 162 6.69 -3.49 -17.32
N GLU A 163 6.31 -2.50 -18.08
CA GLU A 163 5.25 -1.57 -17.73
C GLU A 163 3.90 -2.18 -18.11
N VAL A 164 2.89 -2.01 -17.26
CA VAL A 164 1.55 -2.58 -17.49
C VAL A 164 0.41 -1.60 -17.18
N VAL A 165 0.65 -0.58 -16.36
CA VAL A 165 -0.33 0.43 -15.98
C VAL A 165 0.27 1.80 -16.13
N SER A 166 -0.53 2.78 -16.54
CA SER A 166 -0.23 4.21 -16.53
C SER A 166 -1.40 4.97 -15.91
N GLY A 167 -1.18 6.20 -15.51
CA GLY A 167 -2.22 7.07 -14.97
C GLY A 167 -1.63 8.37 -14.43
N ASP A 168 -2.49 9.38 -14.28
CA ASP A 168 -2.14 10.69 -13.79
C ASP A 168 -2.46 10.82 -12.29
N TYR A 169 -1.64 11.59 -11.57
CA TYR A 169 -1.94 11.90 -10.17
C TYR A 169 -3.04 12.95 -10.07
N LEU A 170 -4.18 12.57 -9.51
CA LEU A 170 -5.27 13.50 -9.24
C LEU A 170 -4.89 14.51 -8.15
N GLU A 171 -5.36 15.76 -8.29
CA GLU A 171 -5.11 16.82 -7.31
C GLU A 171 -5.67 16.51 -5.93
N GLU A 172 -6.80 15.81 -5.86
CA GLU A 172 -7.49 15.40 -4.63
C GLU A 172 -7.07 14.02 -4.11
N GLY A 173 -6.08 13.37 -4.72
CA GLY A 173 -5.61 12.03 -4.36
C GLY A 173 -4.96 11.95 -2.98
N TYR A 174 -4.88 10.74 -2.43
CA TYR A 174 -4.24 10.45 -1.13
C TYR A 174 -2.80 10.97 -1.05
N THR A 175 -2.07 10.98 -2.16
CA THR A 175 -0.67 11.40 -2.22
C THR A 175 -0.49 12.89 -1.88
N ARG A 176 -1.42 13.76 -2.26
CA ARG A 176 -1.36 15.21 -1.94
C ARG A 176 -1.89 15.53 -0.55
N ASN A 177 -2.81 14.72 -0.04
CA ASN A 177 -3.46 14.91 1.26
C ASN A 177 -2.88 14.03 2.39
N PHE A 178 -1.62 13.61 2.27
CA PHE A 178 -1.02 12.63 3.18
C PHE A 178 -1.01 13.06 4.67
N ILE A 179 -0.89 14.36 4.97
CA ILE A 179 -0.93 14.86 6.36
C ILE A 179 -2.30 14.61 6.98
N LYS A 180 -3.39 14.93 6.25
CA LYS A 180 -4.76 14.66 6.70
C LYS A 180 -4.98 13.16 6.86
N LEU A 181 -4.51 12.37 5.90
CA LEU A 181 -4.60 10.91 5.95
C LEU A 181 -3.92 10.34 7.20
N PHE A 182 -2.76 10.88 7.58
CA PHE A 182 -2.02 10.50 8.80
C PHE A 182 -2.78 10.84 10.08
N ILE A 183 -3.40 12.02 10.14
CA ILE A 183 -4.13 12.48 11.32
C ILE A 183 -5.43 11.71 11.50
N ASP A 184 -6.11 11.40 10.40
CA ASP A 184 -7.40 10.73 10.42
C ASP A 184 -7.28 9.20 10.61
N ASN A 185 -6.10 8.61 10.32
CA ASN A 185 -5.87 7.16 10.41
C ASN A 185 -4.59 6.77 11.17
N PRO A 186 -4.36 7.31 12.39
CA PRO A 186 -3.10 7.13 13.08
C PRO A 186 -2.83 5.71 13.55
N GLN A 187 -3.86 4.89 13.82
CA GLN A 187 -3.68 3.51 14.27
C GLN A 187 -3.29 2.58 13.13
N GLY A 188 -3.82 2.80 11.93
CA GLY A 188 -3.40 2.09 10.72
C GLY A 188 -1.92 2.33 10.42
N TYR A 189 -1.46 3.58 10.49
CA TYR A 189 -0.04 3.91 10.34
C TYR A 189 0.83 3.38 11.48
N LEU A 190 0.33 3.42 12.73
CA LEU A 190 1.02 2.79 13.86
C LEU A 190 1.27 1.31 13.60
N GLN A 191 0.24 0.58 13.14
CA GLN A 191 0.35 -0.83 12.79
C GLN A 191 1.40 -1.05 11.70
N TYR A 192 1.36 -0.24 10.63
CA TYR A 192 2.34 -0.31 9.54
C TYR A 192 3.78 -0.20 10.03
N PHE A 193 4.10 0.78 10.90
CA PHE A 193 5.46 0.92 11.43
C PHE A 193 5.82 -0.16 12.45
N GLN A 194 4.85 -0.71 13.17
CA GLN A 194 5.06 -1.89 14.02
C GLN A 194 5.41 -3.11 13.20
N ASP A 195 4.70 -3.37 12.10
CA ASP A 195 4.95 -4.49 11.20
C ASP A 195 6.35 -4.40 10.58
N ILE A 196 6.81 -3.20 10.22
CA ILE A 196 8.19 -2.99 9.76
C ILE A 196 9.20 -3.33 10.85
N LEU A 197 9.02 -2.82 12.07
CA LEU A 197 9.96 -3.00 13.18
C LEU A 197 9.95 -4.42 13.75
N ALA A 198 8.89 -5.19 13.50
CA ALA A 198 8.82 -6.62 13.82
C ALA A 198 9.64 -7.49 12.86
N ARG A 199 10.08 -6.93 11.72
CA ARG A 199 10.89 -7.62 10.72
C ARG A 199 12.39 -7.50 10.99
N ASP A 200 13.18 -8.30 10.25
CA ASP A 200 14.63 -8.14 10.25
C ASP A 200 15.03 -6.90 9.44
N THR A 201 15.44 -5.85 10.15
CA THR A 201 15.92 -4.58 9.59
C THR A 201 17.39 -4.58 9.22
N LYS A 202 18.10 -5.72 9.33
CA LYS A 202 19.49 -5.86 8.87
C LYS A 202 19.55 -5.55 7.36
N GLY A 203 20.48 -4.66 6.98
CA GLY A 203 20.62 -4.18 5.60
C GLY A 203 19.76 -2.94 5.24
N VAL A 204 18.85 -2.53 6.11
CA VAL A 204 18.13 -1.24 5.97
C VAL A 204 19.09 -0.11 6.35
N LYS A 205 19.21 0.92 5.50
CA LYS A 205 20.06 2.10 5.75
C LYS A 205 19.67 2.81 7.03
N PHE A 206 20.63 3.39 7.71
CA PHE A 206 20.47 4.00 9.04
C PHE A 206 19.46 5.17 9.03
N ASP A 207 19.51 6.02 8.03
CA ASP A 207 18.55 7.13 7.83
C ASP A 207 17.10 6.64 7.69
N LYS A 208 16.89 5.56 6.92
CA LYS A 208 15.58 4.90 6.79
C LYS A 208 15.13 4.26 8.12
N ARG A 209 16.03 3.64 8.87
CA ARG A 209 15.72 3.10 10.22
C ARG A 209 15.29 4.22 11.17
N LEU A 210 16.00 5.35 11.18
CA LEU A 210 15.62 6.52 11.97
C LEU A 210 14.26 7.09 11.55
N TYR A 211 14.00 7.14 10.25
CA TYR A 211 12.69 7.55 9.73
C TYR A 211 11.58 6.65 10.28
N ILE A 212 11.73 5.34 10.17
CA ILE A 212 10.76 4.34 10.66
C ILE A 212 10.50 4.53 12.16
N ILE A 213 11.56 4.62 12.96
CA ILE A 213 11.46 4.77 14.42
C ILE A 213 10.78 6.08 14.82
N LYS A 214 11.13 7.21 14.18
CA LYS A 214 10.50 8.50 14.43
C LYS A 214 8.98 8.47 14.14
N HIS A 215 8.59 7.83 13.04
CA HIS A 215 7.18 7.68 12.68
C HIS A 215 6.45 6.71 13.61
N TYR A 216 7.09 5.62 14.02
CA TYR A 216 6.53 4.74 15.06
C TYR A 216 6.21 5.49 16.35
N ILE A 217 7.12 6.35 16.81
CA ILE A 217 6.91 7.20 18.01
C ILE A 217 5.79 8.23 17.76
N LEU A 218 5.78 8.86 16.58
CA LEU A 218 4.75 9.84 16.18
C LEU A 218 3.35 9.21 16.20
N PHE A 219 3.16 8.10 15.49
CA PHE A 219 1.85 7.45 15.38
C PHE A 219 1.42 6.78 16.68
N SER A 220 2.35 6.32 17.51
CA SER A 220 2.05 5.90 18.88
C SER A 220 1.47 7.05 19.72
N SER A 221 2.02 8.27 19.54
CA SER A 221 1.53 9.47 20.22
C SER A 221 0.18 9.95 19.70
N LEU A 222 -0.02 9.95 18.36
CA LEU A 222 -1.28 10.31 17.70
C LEU A 222 -2.42 9.36 18.09
N SER A 223 -2.13 8.07 18.17
CA SER A 223 -3.10 7.01 18.54
C SER A 223 -3.31 6.89 20.05
N ASN A 224 -2.63 7.70 20.85
CA ASN A 224 -2.61 7.57 22.32
C ASN A 224 -2.29 6.14 22.81
N LYS A 225 -1.37 5.45 22.12
CA LYS A 225 -0.94 4.08 22.45
C LYS A 225 0.46 4.07 23.08
N LYS A 226 0.71 3.08 23.91
CA LYS A 226 2.05 2.85 24.48
C LYS A 226 2.99 2.26 23.42
N ILE A 227 4.24 2.69 23.44
CA ILE A 227 5.27 2.11 22.56
C ILE A 227 5.64 0.73 23.09
N CYS A 228 5.51 -0.28 22.24
CA CYS A 228 5.94 -1.66 22.52
C CYS A 228 7.39 -1.87 22.08
N VAL A 229 8.34 -1.61 22.95
CA VAL A 229 9.77 -1.83 22.64
C VAL A 229 10.06 -3.32 22.38
N LYS A 230 9.36 -4.23 23.07
CA LYS A 230 9.52 -5.69 22.89
C LYS A 230 9.09 -6.17 21.51
N CYS A 231 8.16 -5.46 20.86
CA CYS A 231 7.67 -5.77 19.52
C CYS A 231 8.71 -5.43 18.41
N VAL A 232 9.72 -4.65 18.72
CA VAL A 232 10.82 -4.32 17.80
C VAL A 232 11.80 -5.50 17.78
N ARG A 233 12.03 -6.11 16.61
CA ARG A 233 12.88 -7.31 16.48
C ARG A 233 14.35 -7.03 16.73
N SER A 234 14.90 -6.01 16.10
CA SER A 234 16.32 -5.65 16.18
C SER A 234 16.67 -5.04 17.54
N LEU A 235 17.66 -5.58 18.23
CA LEU A 235 18.19 -5.01 19.50
C LEU A 235 18.70 -3.60 19.31
N PHE A 236 19.38 -3.32 18.20
CA PHE A 236 19.85 -1.98 17.86
C PHE A 236 18.67 -0.99 17.70
N ASP A 237 17.60 -1.38 17.01
CA ASP A 237 16.41 -0.53 16.86
C ASP A 237 15.67 -0.35 18.19
N ARG A 238 15.65 -1.36 19.08
CA ARG A 238 15.13 -1.20 20.46
C ARG A 238 15.88 -0.10 21.21
N LEU A 239 17.22 -0.10 21.14
CA LEU A 239 18.04 0.94 21.77
C LEU A 239 17.72 2.32 21.18
N LEU A 240 17.63 2.44 19.86
CA LEU A 240 17.25 3.69 19.19
C LEU A 240 15.85 4.18 19.61
N VAL A 241 14.87 3.28 19.73
CA VAL A 241 13.53 3.62 20.23
C VAL A 241 13.62 4.18 21.65
N LEU A 242 14.36 3.54 22.55
CA LEU A 242 14.54 4.00 23.92
C LEU A 242 15.18 5.39 24.01
N ILE A 243 16.21 5.65 23.19
CA ILE A 243 16.88 6.95 23.13
C ILE A 243 15.94 8.03 22.57
N LEU A 244 15.17 7.71 21.55
CA LEU A 244 14.35 8.68 20.83
C LEU A 244 12.93 8.89 21.41
N ILE A 245 12.49 8.08 22.36
CA ILE A 245 11.11 8.12 22.85
C ILE A 245 10.73 9.47 23.48
N LEU A 246 11.59 10.05 24.31
CA LEU A 246 11.32 11.33 24.98
C LEU A 246 11.33 12.51 24.00
N PRO A 247 12.44 12.75 23.22
CA PRO A 247 12.46 13.84 22.26
C PRO A 247 11.43 13.65 21.14
N GLY A 248 11.15 12.40 20.74
CA GLY A 248 10.16 12.09 19.74
C GLY A 248 8.74 12.42 20.20
N ARG A 249 8.36 12.07 21.42
CA ARG A 249 7.04 12.44 22.01
C ARG A 249 6.86 13.94 22.15
N TRP A 250 7.89 14.67 22.54
CA TRP A 250 7.84 16.12 22.60
C TRP A 250 7.60 16.76 21.23
N LYS A 251 8.32 16.31 20.18
CA LYS A 251 8.08 16.75 18.79
C LYS A 251 6.68 16.37 18.31
N SER A 252 6.22 15.16 18.61
CA SER A 252 4.87 14.71 18.25
C SER A 252 3.78 15.57 18.86
N ARG A 253 3.91 15.94 20.15
CA ARG A 253 2.97 16.86 20.81
C ARG A 253 2.90 18.22 20.11
N ARG A 254 4.04 18.79 19.71
CA ARG A 254 4.08 20.05 18.95
C ARG A 254 3.39 19.92 17.59
N PHE A 255 3.61 18.82 16.89
CA PHE A 255 2.95 18.54 15.61
C PHE A 255 1.43 18.45 15.78
N ILE A 256 0.96 17.72 16.78
CA ILE A 256 -0.48 17.58 17.10
C ILE A 256 -1.10 18.93 17.40
N LEU A 257 -0.47 19.75 18.27
CA LEU A 257 -0.98 21.06 18.65
C LEU A 257 -1.06 22.04 17.46
N LYS A 258 -0.05 22.02 16.57
CA LYS A 258 -0.03 22.85 15.37
C LYS A 258 -1.19 22.51 14.42
N ASN A 259 -1.40 21.21 14.17
CA ASN A 259 -2.44 20.81 13.20
C ASN A 259 -3.87 20.87 13.78
N ARG A 260 -4.04 20.81 15.12
CA ARG A 260 -5.35 21.07 15.75
C ARG A 260 -5.77 22.54 15.71
N LYS A 261 -4.81 23.49 15.73
CA LYS A 261 -5.10 24.93 15.54
C LYS A 261 -5.56 25.21 14.12
N SER A 262 -4.84 24.69 13.11
CA SER A 262 -5.20 24.85 11.71
C SER A 262 -6.61 24.33 11.37
N LYS A 263 -7.05 23.23 11.99
CA LYS A 263 -8.44 22.73 11.80
C LYS A 263 -9.51 23.64 12.40
N LYS A 264 -9.22 24.34 13.52
CA LYS A 264 -10.18 25.28 14.12
C LYS A 264 -10.31 26.55 13.27
N ASP A 265 -9.19 27.01 12.73
CA ASP A 265 -9.14 28.22 11.89
C ASP A 265 -9.79 28.00 10.50
N GLU A 266 -10.00 26.75 10.06
CA GLU A 266 -10.72 26.37 8.82
C GLU A 266 -12.23 26.13 9.04
N GLU A 267 -12.67 25.93 10.30
CA GLU A 267 -14.08 25.70 10.67
C GLU A 267 -14.77 26.99 11.17
N GLU A 268 -14.03 28.08 11.44
CA GLU A 268 -14.51 29.43 11.72
C GLU A 268 -14.52 30.32 10.44
#